data_5c72dc022df61ce6579d603888f2ac10
#
_entry.id   5c72dc022df61ce6579d603888f2ac10
#
_cell.length_a   1.000
_cell.length_b   1.000
_cell.length_c   1.000
_cell.angle_alpha   90.00
_cell.angle_beta   90.00
_cell.angle_gamma   90.00
#
_symmetry.space_group_name_H-M   'P 1'
#
loop_
_entity.id
_entity.type
_entity.pdbx_description
1 polymer ?
#
loop_
_entity_poly.entity_id
_entity_poly.type
_entity_poly.pdbx_seq_one_letter_code
_entity_poly.pdbx_strand_id
1 'polypeptide(L)'
;LDRDLSAPKSGTNGRHPLPDPGAFVAWLGQQGLRPGDRVACYDGANGAMAARLWWMLRWVGHDDVAVLDGGFAKWTKEGRPVTSEVPRYAPTRYPARVRADAALDVHDVEKLHGTALLVDARAPARWRGESEPIDPVAGRIPGAKNRFNMDNVRPDGTFRDKEELKSELGKMLGDRSPSEVVHYCGSGVAACHN
;
A
#
# COMPACT_ATOMS: atom_id res chain seq x y z
N LEU A 1 -5.01 -9.53 5.53
CA LEU A 1 -5.17 -8.10 5.70
C LEU A 1 -5.79 -7.77 7.07
N ASP A 2 -7.04 -8.17 7.30
CA ASP A 2 -7.79 -7.77 8.50
C ASP A 2 -7.17 -8.25 9.82
N ARG A 3 -6.55 -9.42 9.83
CA ARG A 3 -5.97 -10.00 11.04
C ARG A 3 -4.60 -9.43 11.39
N ASP A 4 -3.72 -9.27 10.39
CA ASP A 4 -2.29 -9.04 10.66
C ASP A 4 -1.79 -7.67 10.16
N LEU A 5 -2.48 -7.08 9.16
CA LEU A 5 -2.08 -5.80 8.53
C LEU A 5 -3.02 -4.64 8.87
N SER A 6 -3.94 -4.85 9.80
CA SER A 6 -4.90 -3.82 10.24
C SER A 6 -5.13 -3.91 11.74
N ALA A 7 -5.33 -2.74 12.36
CA ALA A 7 -5.85 -2.67 13.72
C ALA A 7 -7.36 -2.94 13.76
N PRO A 8 -7.94 -3.21 14.92
CA PRO A 8 -9.38 -3.25 15.10
C PRO A 8 -10.06 -1.95 14.67
N LYS A 9 -11.23 -2.07 14.04
CA LYS A 9 -12.03 -0.91 13.63
C LYS A 9 -12.69 -0.27 14.84
N SER A 10 -12.60 1.06 14.95
CA SER A 10 -13.29 1.84 16.01
C SER A 10 -14.51 2.62 15.50
N GLY A 11 -14.80 2.56 14.19
CA GLY A 11 -15.82 3.38 13.52
C GLY A 11 -15.32 4.74 13.02
N THR A 12 -14.24 5.25 13.58
CA THR A 12 -13.64 6.55 13.19
C THR A 12 -12.23 6.46 12.63
N ASN A 13 -11.60 5.27 12.67
CA ASN A 13 -10.21 5.05 12.27
C ASN A 13 -10.06 4.41 10.87
N GLY A 14 -11.13 4.42 10.06
CA GLY A 14 -11.12 3.86 8.71
C GLY A 14 -11.38 2.36 8.65
N ARG A 15 -11.40 1.80 7.43
CA ARG A 15 -11.77 0.39 7.19
C ARG A 15 -10.62 -0.60 7.43
N HIS A 16 -9.38 -0.18 7.22
CA HIS A 16 -8.18 -0.97 7.49
C HIS A 16 -7.12 -0.07 8.14
N PRO A 17 -7.36 0.34 9.40
CA PRO A 17 -6.45 1.24 10.09
C PRO A 17 -5.07 0.60 10.26
N LEU A 18 -4.02 1.41 10.29
CA LEU A 18 -2.69 0.91 10.58
C LEU A 18 -2.66 0.34 12.00
N PRO A 19 -2.03 -0.82 12.21
CA PRO A 19 -1.79 -1.33 13.55
C PRO A 19 -0.79 -0.43 14.29
N ASP A 20 -0.75 -0.55 15.61
CA ASP A 20 0.35 -0.01 16.39
C ASP A 20 1.69 -0.53 15.83
N PRO A 21 2.68 0.33 15.56
CA PRO A 21 3.93 -0.09 14.96
C PRO A 21 4.70 -1.10 15.81
N GLY A 22 4.63 -0.99 17.14
CA GLY A 22 5.27 -1.96 18.04
C GLY A 22 4.59 -3.33 17.97
N ALA A 23 3.25 -3.37 17.90
CA ALA A 23 2.51 -4.61 17.73
C ALA A 23 2.81 -5.28 16.38
N PHE A 24 2.90 -4.50 15.29
CA PHE A 24 3.27 -5.01 13.97
C PHE A 24 4.70 -5.55 13.96
N VAL A 25 5.64 -4.85 14.57
CA VAL A 25 7.05 -5.29 14.70
C VAL A 25 7.16 -6.57 15.52
N ALA A 26 6.40 -6.68 16.61
CA ALA A 26 6.36 -7.91 17.41
C ALA A 26 5.82 -9.08 16.59
N TRP A 27 4.77 -8.86 15.79
CA TRP A 27 4.25 -9.86 14.86
C TRP A 27 5.28 -10.29 13.82
N LEU A 28 6.01 -9.35 13.19
CA LEU A 28 7.10 -9.67 12.25
C LEU A 28 8.18 -10.54 12.91
N GLY A 29 8.55 -10.22 14.14
CA GLY A 29 9.48 -11.03 14.94
C GLY A 29 8.96 -12.45 15.17
N GLN A 30 7.66 -12.61 15.47
CA GLN A 30 7.03 -13.92 15.60
C GLN A 30 7.04 -14.73 14.28
N GLN A 31 6.98 -14.04 13.13
CA GLN A 31 7.16 -14.68 11.82
C GLN A 31 8.64 -15.02 11.53
N GLY A 32 9.56 -14.67 12.40
CA GLY A 32 10.98 -14.98 12.26
C GLY A 32 11.78 -14.02 11.39
N LEU A 33 11.24 -12.85 11.05
CA LEU A 33 11.93 -11.85 10.23
C LEU A 33 13.22 -11.37 10.92
N ARG A 34 14.31 -11.27 10.14
CA ARG A 34 15.63 -10.83 10.58
C ARG A 34 16.10 -9.63 9.76
N PRO A 35 16.99 -8.79 10.30
CA PRO A 35 17.71 -7.81 9.49
C PRO A 35 18.46 -8.50 8.34
N GLY A 36 18.32 -7.95 7.13
CA GLY A 36 18.96 -8.49 5.93
C GLY A 36 18.20 -9.61 5.22
N ASP A 37 17.08 -10.10 5.77
CA ASP A 37 16.20 -11.00 5.04
C ASP A 37 15.57 -10.27 3.85
N ARG A 38 15.53 -10.91 2.69
CA ARG A 38 14.80 -10.40 1.51
C ARG A 38 13.37 -10.91 1.53
N VAL A 39 12.42 -9.99 1.49
CA VAL A 39 10.99 -10.29 1.52
C VAL A 39 10.35 -10.05 0.17
N ALA A 40 9.64 -11.03 -0.36
CA ALA A 40 8.77 -10.89 -1.52
C ALA A 40 7.30 -10.93 -1.08
N CYS A 41 6.59 -9.82 -1.26
CA CYS A 41 5.17 -9.71 -0.98
C CYS A 41 4.37 -10.10 -2.22
N TYR A 42 3.36 -10.95 -2.07
CA TYR A 42 2.45 -11.30 -3.16
C TYR A 42 1.03 -11.49 -2.63
N ASP A 43 0.06 -11.40 -3.52
CA ASP A 43 -1.32 -11.78 -3.25
C ASP A 43 -1.93 -12.58 -4.42
N GLY A 44 -3.14 -13.06 -4.23
CA GLY A 44 -3.90 -13.79 -5.25
C GLY A 44 -4.81 -12.89 -6.08
N ALA A 45 -4.63 -11.57 -6.01
CA ALA A 45 -5.49 -10.61 -6.68
C ALA A 45 -4.67 -9.64 -7.55
N ASN A 46 -4.73 -8.37 -7.28
CA ASN A 46 -4.20 -7.29 -8.12
C ASN A 46 -2.96 -6.58 -7.54
N GLY A 47 -2.32 -7.17 -6.55
CA GLY A 47 -1.11 -6.62 -5.92
C GLY A 47 -1.36 -5.58 -4.81
N ALA A 48 -2.60 -5.14 -4.59
CA ALA A 48 -2.85 -4.07 -3.62
C ALA A 48 -2.60 -4.50 -2.16
N MET A 49 -2.92 -5.75 -1.81
CA MET A 49 -2.65 -6.29 -0.47
C MET A 49 -1.16 -6.57 -0.29
N ALA A 50 -0.48 -7.05 -1.33
CA ALA A 50 0.96 -7.21 -1.36
C ALA A 50 1.67 -5.86 -1.19
N ALA A 51 1.21 -4.82 -1.88
CA ALA A 51 1.72 -3.46 -1.75
C ALA A 51 1.49 -2.89 -0.34
N ARG A 52 0.37 -3.23 0.32
CA ARG A 52 0.14 -2.83 1.73
C ARG A 52 1.21 -3.43 2.64
N LEU A 53 1.51 -4.72 2.54
CA LEU A 53 2.57 -5.35 3.34
C LEU A 53 3.95 -4.78 2.99
N TRP A 54 4.25 -4.61 1.70
CA TRP A 54 5.48 -3.97 1.23
C TRP A 54 5.68 -2.58 1.85
N TRP A 55 4.64 -1.74 1.82
CA TRP A 55 4.68 -0.42 2.40
C TRP A 55 4.86 -0.46 3.92
N MET A 56 4.14 -1.34 4.63
CA MET A 56 4.25 -1.49 6.08
C MET A 56 5.62 -1.98 6.52
N LEU A 57 6.26 -2.87 5.77
CA LEU A 57 7.65 -3.29 6.02
C LEU A 57 8.60 -2.10 5.91
N ARG A 58 8.47 -1.30 4.86
CA ARG A 58 9.25 -0.07 4.70
C ARG A 58 8.94 0.97 5.78
N TRP A 59 7.69 1.07 6.20
CA TRP A 59 7.29 1.94 7.30
C TRP A 59 8.05 1.63 8.60
N VAL A 60 8.29 0.37 8.91
CA VAL A 60 9.06 -0.05 10.09
C VAL A 60 10.56 -0.21 9.82
N GLY A 61 11.05 0.23 8.65
CA GLY A 61 12.47 0.30 8.32
C GLY A 61 13.06 -0.97 7.70
N HIS A 62 12.23 -1.87 7.15
CA HIS A 62 12.70 -3.02 6.39
C HIS A 62 12.68 -2.70 4.90
N ASP A 63 13.84 -2.38 4.31
CA ASP A 63 13.94 -1.91 2.92
C ASP A 63 14.20 -3.03 1.90
N ASP A 64 14.69 -4.19 2.33
CA ASP A 64 14.92 -5.37 1.47
C ASP A 64 13.60 -6.10 1.17
N VAL A 65 12.67 -5.39 0.57
CA VAL A 65 11.31 -5.87 0.27
C VAL A 65 10.90 -5.50 -1.14
N ALA A 66 10.24 -6.42 -1.83
CA ALA A 66 9.66 -6.21 -3.16
C ALA A 66 8.25 -6.80 -3.25
N VAL A 67 7.48 -6.32 -4.21
CA VAL A 67 6.21 -6.95 -4.63
C VAL A 67 6.51 -7.87 -5.80
N LEU A 68 5.97 -9.09 -5.75
CA LEU A 68 6.10 -10.07 -6.83
C LEU A 68 5.28 -9.62 -8.04
N ASP A 69 5.96 -9.33 -9.14
CA ASP A 69 5.34 -8.84 -10.36
C ASP A 69 4.41 -9.87 -11.01
N GLY A 70 3.14 -9.53 -11.17
CA GLY A 70 2.08 -10.43 -11.61
C GLY A 70 1.53 -11.36 -10.52
N GLY A 71 2.06 -11.28 -9.29
CA GLY A 71 1.56 -11.99 -8.11
C GLY A 71 1.49 -13.51 -8.27
N PHE A 72 0.65 -14.13 -7.45
CA PHE A 72 0.49 -15.60 -7.43
C PHE A 72 -0.09 -16.15 -8.74
N ALA A 73 -0.96 -15.39 -9.41
CA ALA A 73 -1.59 -15.82 -10.67
C ALA A 73 -0.55 -16.04 -11.78
N LYS A 74 0.39 -15.10 -11.95
CA LYS A 74 1.47 -15.24 -12.93
C LYS A 74 2.44 -16.37 -12.54
N TRP A 75 2.80 -16.47 -11.27
CA TRP A 75 3.66 -17.54 -10.74
C TRP A 75 3.13 -18.93 -11.11
N THR A 76 1.84 -19.18 -10.87
CA THR A 76 1.21 -20.48 -11.20
C THR A 76 1.04 -20.68 -12.69
N LYS A 77 0.71 -19.64 -13.45
CA LYS A 77 0.60 -19.71 -14.92
C LYS A 77 1.92 -20.07 -15.58
N GLU A 78 3.05 -19.66 -15.01
CA GLU A 78 4.40 -20.01 -15.47
C GLU A 78 4.84 -21.42 -15.04
N GLY A 79 3.98 -22.19 -14.38
CA GLY A 79 4.29 -23.54 -13.89
C GLY A 79 5.33 -23.58 -12.77
N ARG A 80 5.52 -22.48 -12.06
CA ARG A 80 6.47 -22.40 -10.96
C ARG A 80 6.00 -23.23 -9.77
N PRO A 81 6.93 -23.77 -8.95
CA PRO A 81 6.56 -24.66 -7.85
C PRO A 81 5.71 -23.96 -6.80
N VAL A 82 4.72 -24.67 -6.31
CA VAL A 82 3.84 -24.27 -5.21
C VAL A 82 3.79 -25.36 -4.15
N THR A 83 3.53 -24.97 -2.90
CA THR A 83 3.36 -25.89 -1.79
C THR A 83 2.26 -25.41 -0.87
N SER A 84 1.58 -26.32 -0.20
CA SER A 84 0.65 -26.03 0.91
C SER A 84 1.34 -26.03 2.28
N GLU A 85 2.62 -26.38 2.32
CA GLU A 85 3.40 -26.33 3.56
C GLU A 85 3.66 -24.88 3.96
N VAL A 86 3.30 -24.53 5.17
CA VAL A 86 3.59 -23.21 5.75
C VAL A 86 4.90 -23.33 6.53
N PRO A 87 5.98 -22.67 6.06
CA PRO A 87 7.25 -22.71 6.77
C PRO A 87 7.11 -22.07 8.14
N ARG A 88 7.81 -22.65 9.14
CA ARG A 88 7.87 -22.08 10.49
C ARG A 88 9.29 -21.67 10.79
N TYR A 89 9.46 -20.42 11.19
CA TYR A 89 10.76 -19.90 11.58
C TYR A 89 10.81 -19.68 13.10
N ALA A 90 12.01 -19.79 13.67
CA ALA A 90 12.20 -19.43 15.06
C ALA A 90 11.92 -17.93 15.26
N PRO A 91 11.14 -17.55 16.28
CA PRO A 91 10.87 -16.14 16.56
C PRO A 91 12.17 -15.34 16.76
N THR A 92 12.12 -14.09 16.35
CA THR A 92 13.23 -13.13 16.48
C THR A 92 12.74 -11.88 17.20
N ARG A 93 13.70 -11.04 17.62
CA ARG A 93 13.41 -9.67 18.04
C ARG A 93 13.86 -8.75 16.89
N TYR A 94 12.89 -8.28 16.09
CA TYR A 94 13.19 -7.41 14.95
C TYR A 94 13.51 -5.97 15.43
N PRO A 95 14.68 -5.39 15.08
CA PRO A 95 15.06 -4.03 15.46
C PRO A 95 14.46 -3.02 14.47
N ALA A 96 13.23 -2.60 14.70
CA ALA A 96 12.53 -1.68 13.81
C ALA A 96 13.05 -0.23 13.92
N ARG A 97 12.96 0.49 12.79
CA ARG A 97 13.12 1.94 12.70
C ARG A 97 11.84 2.51 12.06
N VAL A 98 10.88 2.88 12.87
CA VAL A 98 9.60 3.42 12.40
C VAL A 98 9.79 4.79 11.76
N ARG A 99 9.26 4.96 10.54
CA ARG A 99 9.20 6.23 9.80
C ARG A 99 7.92 6.94 10.18
N ALA A 100 7.99 7.86 11.13
CA ALA A 100 6.83 8.54 11.68
C ALA A 100 6.08 9.42 10.66
N ASP A 101 6.79 9.91 9.64
CA ASP A 101 6.29 10.75 8.55
C ASP A 101 5.68 9.98 7.38
N ALA A 102 5.74 8.65 7.40
CA ALA A 102 5.24 7.83 6.30
C ALA A 102 3.71 7.74 6.23
N ALA A 103 3.01 7.97 7.33
CA ALA A 103 1.54 7.97 7.41
C ALA A 103 1.05 9.26 8.04
N LEU A 104 0.02 9.83 7.45
CA LEU A 104 -0.61 11.07 7.89
C LEU A 104 -2.03 10.79 8.38
N ASP A 105 -2.44 11.47 9.43
CA ASP A 105 -3.81 11.47 9.90
C ASP A 105 -4.67 12.56 9.23
N VAL A 106 -5.94 12.63 9.57
CA VAL A 106 -6.87 13.61 8.98
C VAL A 106 -6.44 15.06 9.27
N HIS A 107 -5.92 15.33 10.46
CA HIS A 107 -5.48 16.67 10.85
C HIS A 107 -4.21 17.10 10.11
N ASP A 108 -3.32 16.16 9.82
CA ASP A 108 -2.13 16.42 9.00
C ASP A 108 -2.55 16.74 7.57
N VAL A 109 -3.49 15.98 7.01
CA VAL A 109 -4.02 16.22 5.66
C VAL A 109 -4.76 17.57 5.59
N GLU A 110 -5.52 17.95 6.61
CA GLU A 110 -6.16 19.28 6.70
C GLU A 110 -5.13 20.40 6.64
N LYS A 111 -4.03 20.30 7.39
CA LYS A 111 -2.94 21.30 7.37
C LYS A 111 -2.23 21.39 6.03
N LEU A 112 -2.09 20.27 5.33
CA LEU A 112 -1.44 20.18 4.02
C LEU A 112 -2.37 20.51 2.86
N HIS A 113 -3.66 20.69 3.11
CA HIS A 113 -4.63 21.02 2.07
C HIS A 113 -4.28 22.33 1.35
N GLY A 114 -4.23 22.26 0.02
CA GLY A 114 -3.82 23.41 -0.82
C GLY A 114 -2.30 23.55 -1.04
N THR A 115 -1.46 22.86 -0.25
CA THR A 115 0.02 22.84 -0.40
C THR A 115 0.51 21.52 -0.95
N ALA A 116 0.13 20.40 -0.35
CA ALA A 116 0.50 19.08 -0.86
C ALA A 116 -0.39 18.66 -2.05
N LEU A 117 0.17 17.82 -2.93
CA LEU A 117 -0.58 17.14 -3.97
C LEU A 117 -1.27 15.90 -3.39
N LEU A 118 -2.59 15.97 -3.20
CA LEU A 118 -3.38 14.83 -2.77
C LEU A 118 -3.75 13.97 -3.98
N VAL A 119 -3.50 12.66 -3.90
CA VAL A 119 -3.74 11.71 -4.99
C VAL A 119 -4.64 10.57 -4.51
N ASP A 120 -5.82 10.47 -5.10
CA ASP A 120 -6.80 9.41 -4.82
C ASP A 120 -6.55 8.20 -5.70
N ALA A 121 -6.25 7.06 -5.07
CA ALA A 121 -5.97 5.80 -5.75
C ALA A 121 -7.23 4.98 -6.09
N ARG A 122 -8.44 5.47 -5.79
CA ARG A 122 -9.70 4.78 -6.11
C ARG A 122 -10.03 4.87 -7.60
N ALA A 123 -10.95 4.01 -8.03
CA ALA A 123 -11.51 4.05 -9.39
C ALA A 123 -12.09 5.43 -9.71
N PRO A 124 -11.97 5.92 -10.99
CA PRO A 124 -12.41 7.25 -11.38
C PRO A 124 -13.87 7.57 -11.05
N ALA A 125 -14.78 6.60 -11.17
CA ALA A 125 -16.20 6.80 -10.85
C ALA A 125 -16.40 7.12 -9.35
N ARG A 126 -15.62 6.48 -8.45
CA ARG A 126 -15.65 6.78 -7.02
C ARG A 126 -15.06 8.16 -6.73
N TRP A 127 -13.96 8.50 -7.37
CA TRP A 127 -13.35 9.83 -7.23
C TRP A 127 -14.28 10.95 -7.71
N ARG A 128 -15.04 10.75 -8.81
CA ARG A 128 -16.04 11.73 -9.31
C ARG A 128 -17.30 11.78 -8.44
N GLY A 129 -17.52 10.82 -7.56
CA GLY A 129 -18.73 10.71 -6.76
C GLY A 129 -19.93 10.12 -7.48
N GLU A 130 -19.73 9.49 -8.64
CA GLU A 130 -20.76 8.85 -9.45
C GLU A 130 -21.18 7.47 -8.91
N SER A 131 -20.30 6.83 -8.16
CA SER A 131 -20.53 5.51 -7.56
C SER A 131 -19.77 5.39 -6.25
N GLU A 132 -20.45 4.97 -5.20
CA GLU A 132 -19.81 4.66 -3.90
C GLU A 132 -20.49 3.45 -3.26
N PRO A 133 -20.00 2.22 -3.61
CA PRO A 133 -20.60 0.99 -3.09
C PRO A 133 -20.13 0.62 -1.69
N ILE A 134 -19.20 1.35 -1.09
CA ILE A 134 -18.49 0.90 0.11
C ILE A 134 -18.57 1.93 1.25
N ASP A 135 -18.30 3.20 0.97
CA ASP A 135 -18.23 4.25 1.98
C ASP A 135 -19.57 5.01 2.06
N PRO A 136 -19.95 5.56 3.22
CA PRO A 136 -21.27 6.19 3.39
C PRO A 136 -21.41 7.50 2.61
N VAL A 137 -20.33 8.14 2.20
CA VAL A 137 -20.30 9.41 1.49
C VAL A 137 -19.51 9.29 0.22
N ALA A 138 -20.14 9.64 -0.91
CA ALA A 138 -19.48 9.67 -2.22
C ALA A 138 -18.63 10.94 -2.38
N GLY A 139 -17.67 10.89 -3.30
CA GLY A 139 -16.81 12.01 -3.65
C GLY A 139 -15.35 11.83 -3.20
N ARG A 140 -14.65 12.95 -3.10
CA ARG A 140 -13.20 12.99 -2.85
C ARG A 140 -12.83 14.16 -1.94
N ILE A 141 -11.60 14.15 -1.44
CA ILE A 141 -11.03 15.33 -0.77
C ILE A 141 -10.93 16.46 -1.82
N PRO A 142 -11.42 17.69 -1.52
CA PRO A 142 -11.33 18.81 -2.45
C PRO A 142 -9.89 19.02 -2.96
N GLY A 143 -9.73 19.34 -4.25
CA GLY A 143 -8.42 19.55 -4.87
C GLY A 143 -7.62 18.29 -5.17
N ALA A 144 -8.04 17.09 -4.72
CA ALA A 144 -7.33 15.86 -5.00
C ALA A 144 -7.38 15.47 -6.48
N LYS A 145 -6.24 15.06 -7.03
CA LYS A 145 -6.16 14.42 -8.35
C LYS A 145 -6.49 12.92 -8.23
N ASN A 146 -6.94 12.33 -9.33
CA ASN A 146 -7.14 10.87 -9.40
C ASN A 146 -5.95 10.22 -10.10
N ARG A 147 -5.45 9.15 -9.51
CA ARG A 147 -4.52 8.20 -10.13
C ARG A 147 -4.92 6.81 -9.67
N PHE A 148 -5.74 6.16 -10.47
CA PHE A 148 -6.27 4.84 -10.15
C PHE A 148 -5.12 3.82 -10.00
N ASN A 149 -5.07 3.09 -8.90
CA ASN A 149 -3.98 2.15 -8.63
C ASN A 149 -3.83 1.07 -9.72
N MET A 150 -4.94 0.68 -10.38
CA MET A 150 -4.90 -0.28 -11.48
C MET A 150 -4.27 0.26 -12.76
N ASP A 151 -4.08 1.58 -12.89
CA ASP A 151 -3.32 2.15 -14.00
C ASP A 151 -1.81 1.84 -13.93
N ASN A 152 -1.36 1.25 -12.82
CA ASN A 152 0.02 0.80 -12.64
C ASN A 152 0.29 -0.59 -13.26
N VAL A 153 -0.75 -1.35 -13.57
CA VAL A 153 -0.63 -2.73 -14.04
C VAL A 153 -1.22 -2.95 -15.42
N ARG A 154 -0.71 -3.95 -16.11
CA ARG A 154 -1.21 -4.47 -17.37
C ARG A 154 -2.39 -5.43 -17.13
N PRO A 155 -3.16 -5.78 -18.15
CA PRO A 155 -4.26 -6.75 -18.04
C PRO A 155 -3.85 -8.13 -17.52
N ASP A 156 -2.59 -8.51 -17.67
CA ASP A 156 -2.03 -9.76 -17.13
C ASP A 156 -1.59 -9.68 -15.67
N GLY A 157 -1.80 -8.54 -15.02
CA GLY A 157 -1.46 -8.29 -13.62
C GLY A 157 -0.01 -7.88 -13.38
N THR A 158 0.83 -7.79 -14.42
CA THR A 158 2.20 -7.29 -14.29
C THR A 158 2.24 -5.78 -14.22
N PHE A 159 3.24 -5.22 -13.56
CA PHE A 159 3.45 -3.77 -13.59
C PHE A 159 3.77 -3.30 -15.01
N ARG A 160 3.31 -2.12 -15.33
CA ARG A 160 3.69 -1.40 -16.54
C ARG A 160 5.17 -1.02 -16.47
N ASP A 161 5.71 -0.70 -17.61
CA ASP A 161 7.13 -0.32 -17.73
C ASP A 161 7.48 0.83 -16.78
N LYS A 162 8.64 0.72 -16.14
CA LYS A 162 9.12 1.69 -15.15
C LYS A 162 9.22 3.10 -15.72
N GLU A 163 9.68 3.24 -16.96
CA GLU A 163 9.86 4.56 -17.60
C GLU A 163 8.51 5.17 -17.98
N GLU A 164 7.53 4.35 -18.38
CA GLU A 164 6.15 4.80 -18.61
C GLU A 164 5.54 5.35 -17.33
N LEU A 165 5.59 4.56 -16.23
CA LEU A 165 5.05 4.98 -14.94
C LEU A 165 5.75 6.23 -14.42
N LYS A 166 7.07 6.30 -14.53
CA LYS A 166 7.86 7.47 -14.13
C LYS A 166 7.47 8.71 -14.92
N SER A 167 7.25 8.58 -16.23
CA SER A 167 6.81 9.69 -17.10
C SER A 167 5.41 10.19 -16.70
N GLU A 168 4.46 9.29 -16.48
CA GLU A 168 3.09 9.65 -16.08
C GLU A 168 3.04 10.32 -14.71
N LEU A 169 3.72 9.72 -13.73
CA LEU A 169 3.80 10.28 -12.38
C LEU A 169 4.53 11.63 -12.38
N GLY A 170 5.59 11.78 -13.17
CA GLY A 170 6.29 13.05 -13.35
C GLY A 170 5.40 14.15 -13.93
N LYS A 171 4.56 13.83 -14.92
CA LYS A 171 3.57 14.80 -15.47
C LYS A 171 2.52 15.20 -14.42
N MET A 172 2.11 14.27 -13.58
CA MET A 172 1.16 14.54 -12.48
C MET A 172 1.78 15.43 -11.41
N LEU A 173 3.05 15.21 -11.06
CA LEU A 173 3.82 16.00 -10.12
C LEU A 173 4.02 17.44 -10.58
N GLY A 174 4.34 17.63 -11.87
CA GLY A 174 4.79 18.93 -12.38
C GLY A 174 6.12 19.31 -11.70
N ASP A 175 6.18 20.52 -11.15
CA ASP A 175 7.39 21.05 -10.49
C ASP A 175 7.53 20.63 -9.02
N ARG A 176 6.61 19.79 -8.48
CA ARG A 176 6.63 19.36 -7.09
C ARG A 176 7.63 18.24 -6.86
N SER A 177 8.21 18.24 -5.65
CA SER A 177 8.97 17.10 -5.14
C SER A 177 8.04 15.89 -4.87
N PRO A 178 8.49 14.63 -5.07
CA PRO A 178 7.76 13.46 -4.61
C PRO A 178 7.38 13.47 -3.13
N SER A 179 8.16 14.15 -2.29
CA SER A 179 7.86 14.32 -0.86
C SER A 179 6.66 15.22 -0.55
N GLU A 180 6.16 15.95 -1.55
CA GLU A 180 4.97 16.81 -1.43
C GLU A 180 3.68 16.10 -1.90
N VAL A 181 3.75 14.78 -2.12
CA VAL A 181 2.61 13.97 -2.58
C VAL A 181 2.08 13.11 -1.44
N VAL A 182 0.76 13.17 -1.27
CA VAL A 182 0.05 12.32 -0.30
C VAL A 182 -0.93 11.43 -1.06
N HIS A 183 -0.69 10.14 -1.06
CA HIS A 183 -1.61 9.16 -1.64
C HIS A 183 -2.65 8.73 -0.62
N TYR A 184 -3.90 8.67 -1.03
CA TYR A 184 -4.98 8.13 -0.22
C TYR A 184 -5.93 7.26 -1.03
N CYS A 185 -6.78 6.52 -0.35
CA CYS A 185 -7.91 5.79 -0.93
C CYS A 185 -9.02 5.66 0.11
N GLY A 186 -9.93 4.70 -0.02
CA GLY A 186 -10.98 4.46 0.98
C GLY A 186 -10.51 3.70 2.23
N SER A 187 -9.30 3.13 2.26
CA SER A 187 -8.85 2.28 3.36
C SER A 187 -7.34 2.22 3.56
N GLY A 188 -6.56 3.00 2.80
CA GLY A 188 -5.10 2.99 2.86
C GLY A 188 -4.43 1.73 2.27
N VAL A 189 -5.18 0.88 1.55
CA VAL A 189 -4.63 -0.34 0.90
C VAL A 189 -4.22 -0.03 -0.54
N ALA A 190 -5.16 0.41 -1.37
CA ALA A 190 -4.86 0.75 -2.77
C ALA A 190 -3.89 1.94 -2.90
N ALA A 191 -3.84 2.84 -1.93
CA ALA A 191 -2.88 3.94 -1.90
C ALA A 191 -1.43 3.46 -1.83
N CYS A 192 -1.15 2.33 -1.17
CA CYS A 192 0.18 1.74 -1.09
C CYS A 192 0.70 1.21 -2.45
N HIS A 193 -0.16 1.13 -3.45
CA HIS A 193 0.18 0.63 -4.78
C HIS A 193 0.70 1.72 -5.73
N ASN A 194 0.48 3.01 -5.41
CA ASN A 194 0.88 4.17 -6.21
C ASN A 194 2.28 4.72 -5.87
#